data_a43441e0f6e2977e51a328078731cccf
#
_entry.id   a43441e0f6e2977e51a328078731cccf
#
_cell.length_a   1.000
_cell.length_b   1.000
_cell.length_c   1.000
_cell.angle_alpha   90.00
_cell.angle_beta   90.00
_cell.angle_gamma   90.00
#
_symmetry.space_group_name_H-M   'P 1'
#
loop_
_entity.id
_entity.type
_entity.pdbx_description
1 polymer ?
#
loop_
_entity_poly.entity_id
_entity_poly.type
_entity_poly.pdbx_seq_one_letter_code
_entity_poly.pdbx_strand_id
1 'polypeptide(L)'
;MCGRYVIAYDPQTLVAGFSLARIQPFDRRWNVAPQSAVPVVYKTKEGERVAELMRWGLLPHWARDPALGAKLNNARSEGMADKPSFRQAVRRRRCILPASGFYEWQAVTGADGKLAKQPHYFSPVGSPFFAMAGLFEAWRPPRASGGPDHAGQPDQPERPDQPDTREWVLTCCVITAAANALMAPLHDRMPVMLPPQHWDAWLDRGNTEPATLAALMQGLPVGAMQAWPVARTVGRSSVEGPGLIEPLIDATPDRPAEGRAVNAGSQPSV
;
A
#
# COMPACT_ATOMS: atom_id res chain seq x y z
N MET A 1 -7.73 -6.19 -1.54
CA MET A 1 -7.07 -5.37 -0.48
C MET A 1 -5.70 -4.97 -0.99
N CYS A 2 -5.29 -3.70 -0.80
CA CYS A 2 -3.99 -3.22 -1.25
C CYS A 2 -2.87 -4.10 -0.64
N GLY A 3 -2.25 -4.92 -1.47
CA GLY A 3 -1.18 -5.82 -1.07
C GLY A 3 0.11 -5.61 -1.85
N ARG A 4 0.13 -4.61 -2.75
CA ARG A 4 1.29 -4.31 -3.57
C ARG A 4 1.22 -2.87 -4.08
N TYR A 5 2.30 -2.08 -3.95
CA TYR A 5 2.32 -0.71 -4.46
C TYR A 5 3.71 -0.29 -4.97
N VAL A 6 3.81 0.93 -5.49
CA VAL A 6 4.98 1.46 -6.19
C VAL A 6 5.49 2.73 -5.51
N ILE A 7 6.81 2.84 -5.39
CA ILE A 7 7.55 4.01 -4.93
C ILE A 7 8.50 4.43 -6.07
N ALA A 8 7.98 5.08 -7.12
CA ALA A 8 8.77 5.47 -8.29
C ALA A 8 9.29 6.93 -8.23
N TYR A 9 8.95 7.68 -7.19
CA TYR A 9 9.45 9.01 -6.90
C TYR A 9 10.75 8.94 -6.09
N ASP A 10 11.54 10.01 -6.12
CA ASP A 10 12.72 10.20 -5.28
C ASP A 10 12.37 10.92 -3.95
N PRO A 11 13.28 10.92 -2.95
CA PRO A 11 13.03 11.58 -1.68
C PRO A 11 12.70 13.07 -1.80
N GLN A 12 13.29 13.79 -2.75
CA GLN A 12 13.07 15.24 -2.93
C GLN A 12 11.63 15.54 -3.36
N THR A 13 11.01 14.65 -4.13
CA THR A 13 9.59 14.75 -4.49
C THR A 13 8.70 14.76 -3.25
N LEU A 14 9.01 13.93 -2.24
CA LEU A 14 8.27 13.93 -0.96
C LEU A 14 8.57 15.18 -0.12
N VAL A 15 9.84 15.61 -0.06
CA VAL A 15 10.21 16.83 0.67
C VAL A 15 9.41 18.02 0.15
N ALA A 16 9.35 18.20 -1.16
CA ALA A 16 8.58 19.28 -1.78
C ALA A 16 7.07 19.10 -1.58
N GLY A 17 6.53 17.89 -1.83
CA GLY A 17 5.09 17.61 -1.80
C GLY A 17 4.47 17.75 -0.41
N PHE A 18 5.18 17.33 0.64
CA PHE A 18 4.68 17.35 2.02
C PHE A 18 5.30 18.45 2.88
N SER A 19 6.22 19.28 2.36
CA SER A 19 6.99 20.29 3.12
C SER A 19 7.66 19.64 4.34
N LEU A 20 8.45 18.60 4.10
CA LEU A 20 9.07 17.81 5.17
C LEU A 20 10.26 18.55 5.79
N ALA A 21 10.34 18.57 7.12
CA ALA A 21 11.48 19.07 7.87
C ALA A 21 12.70 18.13 7.74
N ARG A 22 12.45 16.81 7.66
CA ARG A 22 13.49 15.79 7.43
C ARG A 22 12.90 14.55 6.78
N ILE A 23 13.76 13.79 6.10
CA ILE A 23 13.43 12.54 5.43
C ILE A 23 14.55 11.52 5.61
N GLN A 24 14.19 10.28 5.91
CA GLN A 24 15.12 9.17 5.83
C GLN A 24 15.26 8.74 4.37
N PRO A 25 16.49 8.53 3.85
CA PRO A 25 16.70 8.14 2.45
C PRO A 25 16.08 6.77 2.16
N PHE A 26 15.61 6.58 0.92
CA PHE A 26 15.08 5.33 0.39
C PHE A 26 15.33 5.25 -1.12
N ASP A 27 15.28 4.04 -1.66
CA ASP A 27 15.38 3.77 -3.08
C ASP A 27 14.01 3.66 -3.74
N ARG A 28 13.94 3.93 -5.04
CA ARG A 28 12.75 3.66 -5.85
C ARG A 28 12.50 2.17 -5.93
N ARG A 29 11.22 1.79 -5.85
CA ARG A 29 10.76 0.41 -5.92
C ARG A 29 9.46 0.31 -6.70
N TRP A 30 9.37 -0.68 -7.56
CA TRP A 30 8.19 -0.87 -8.42
C TRP A 30 7.30 -2.03 -7.98
N ASN A 31 7.69 -2.77 -6.93
CA ASN A 31 6.97 -3.96 -6.50
C ASN A 31 7.00 -4.16 -4.98
N VAL A 32 6.62 -3.13 -4.23
CA VAL A 32 6.64 -3.14 -2.77
C VAL A 32 5.59 -4.09 -2.23
N ALA A 33 6.01 -5.09 -1.47
CA ALA A 33 5.15 -6.07 -0.80
C ALA A 33 5.07 -5.79 0.72
N PRO A 34 4.05 -6.31 1.42
CA PRO A 34 4.01 -6.28 2.89
C PRO A 34 5.30 -6.82 3.51
N GLN A 35 5.63 -6.34 4.70
CA GLN A 35 6.85 -6.56 5.47
C GLN A 35 8.09 -5.80 4.95
N SER A 36 8.00 -5.07 3.83
CA SER A 36 9.05 -4.16 3.39
C SER A 36 9.10 -2.90 4.26
N ALA A 37 10.30 -2.31 4.38
CA ALA A 37 10.47 -0.95 4.88
C ALA A 37 10.00 0.04 3.79
N VAL A 38 9.21 1.03 4.17
CA VAL A 38 8.57 1.99 3.26
C VAL A 38 8.57 3.39 3.86
N PRO A 39 8.72 4.46 3.05
CA PRO A 39 8.64 5.83 3.54
C PRO A 39 7.22 6.15 4.01
N VAL A 40 7.13 6.71 5.22
CA VAL A 40 5.87 7.07 5.87
C VAL A 40 5.96 8.49 6.39
N VAL A 41 5.02 9.34 5.99
CA VAL A 41 4.91 10.72 6.44
C VAL A 41 4.01 10.79 7.68
N TYR A 42 4.50 11.46 8.71
CA TYR A 42 3.73 11.70 9.93
C TYR A 42 4.13 13.04 10.58
N LYS A 43 3.36 13.48 11.57
CA LYS A 43 3.68 14.65 12.39
C LYS A 43 4.31 14.24 13.72
N THR A 44 5.45 14.81 14.07
CA THR A 44 6.13 14.61 15.35
C THR A 44 5.32 15.22 16.50
N LYS A 45 5.80 15.06 17.74
CA LYS A 45 5.18 15.72 18.90
C LYS A 45 5.34 17.24 18.86
N GLU A 46 6.41 17.71 18.25
CA GLU A 46 6.77 19.11 18.04
C GLU A 46 5.99 19.76 16.89
N GLY A 47 5.20 18.97 16.15
CA GLY A 47 4.36 19.43 15.03
C GLY A 47 5.03 19.43 13.67
N GLU A 48 6.28 18.97 13.57
CA GLU A 48 7.00 18.87 12.29
C GLU A 48 6.50 17.70 11.45
N ARG A 49 6.38 17.89 10.14
CA ARG A 49 6.17 16.79 9.20
C ARG A 49 7.51 16.16 8.83
N VAL A 50 7.61 14.87 9.00
CA VAL A 50 8.81 14.07 8.71
C VAL A 50 8.44 12.81 7.94
N ALA A 51 9.41 12.23 7.23
CA ALA A 51 9.27 10.92 6.64
C ALA A 51 10.35 9.97 7.15
N GLU A 52 9.92 8.83 7.67
CA GLU A 52 10.78 7.76 8.17
C GLU A 52 10.42 6.43 7.55
N LEU A 53 11.38 5.50 7.50
CA LEU A 53 11.12 4.14 7.05
C LEU A 53 10.41 3.36 8.14
N MET A 54 9.25 2.79 7.80
CA MET A 54 8.48 1.92 8.67
C MET A 54 8.21 0.59 7.99
N ARG A 55 8.16 -0.49 8.75
CA ARG A 55 7.79 -1.81 8.24
C ARG A 55 6.30 -1.84 7.91
N TRP A 56 5.95 -2.16 6.68
CA TRP A 56 4.55 -2.29 6.28
C TRP A 56 3.93 -3.61 6.78
N GLY A 57 3.18 -3.51 7.82
CA GLY A 57 2.58 -4.60 8.59
C GLY A 57 2.60 -4.21 10.06
N LEU A 58 1.51 -3.56 10.51
CA LEU A 58 1.40 -2.93 11.82
C LEU A 58 1.52 -3.98 12.94
N LEU A 59 2.35 -3.68 13.92
CA LEU A 59 2.49 -4.45 15.15
C LEU A 59 1.97 -3.60 16.32
N PRO A 60 0.82 -3.95 16.90
CA PRO A 60 0.35 -3.30 18.12
C PRO A 60 1.39 -3.46 19.24
N HIS A 61 1.50 -2.48 20.13
CA HIS A 61 2.48 -2.49 21.22
C HIS A 61 2.44 -3.76 22.10
N TRP A 62 1.26 -4.40 22.20
CA TRP A 62 1.06 -5.64 22.97
C TRP A 62 1.39 -6.93 22.20
N ALA A 63 1.73 -6.84 20.89
CA ALA A 63 2.01 -8.01 20.07
C ALA A 63 3.26 -8.73 20.57
N ARG A 64 3.15 -10.02 20.84
CA ARG A 64 4.27 -10.88 21.26
C ARG A 64 4.97 -11.51 20.06
N ASP A 65 4.22 -11.79 18.99
CA ASP A 65 4.73 -12.43 17.78
C ASP A 65 4.81 -11.40 16.62
N PRO A 66 6.01 -11.15 16.07
CA PRO A 66 6.19 -10.25 14.93
C PRO A 66 5.52 -10.76 13.64
N ALA A 67 5.15 -12.04 13.55
CA ALA A 67 4.40 -12.59 12.42
C ALA A 67 2.98 -12.00 12.30
N LEU A 68 2.44 -11.44 13.39
CA LEU A 68 1.14 -10.74 13.36
C LEU A 68 1.13 -9.59 12.34
N GLY A 69 2.25 -8.90 12.13
CA GLY A 69 2.37 -7.82 11.15
C GLY A 69 2.03 -8.25 9.73
N ALA A 70 2.28 -9.50 9.34
CA ALA A 70 1.91 -10.00 8.01
C ALA A 70 0.39 -10.00 7.76
N LYS A 71 -0.42 -10.04 8.83
CA LYS A 71 -1.89 -10.03 8.77
C LYS A 71 -2.48 -8.63 8.95
N LEU A 72 -1.67 -7.64 9.36
CA LEU A 72 -2.10 -6.28 9.70
C LEU A 72 -1.49 -5.23 8.76
N ASN A 73 -1.29 -5.56 7.49
CA ASN A 73 -0.84 -4.63 6.46
C ASN A 73 -1.95 -3.65 6.01
N ASN A 74 -3.22 -3.97 6.30
CA ASN A 74 -4.37 -3.09 6.03
C ASN A 74 -5.30 -3.01 7.24
N ALA A 75 -5.91 -1.84 7.44
CA ALA A 75 -6.99 -1.58 8.38
C ALA A 75 -8.25 -1.16 7.61
N ARG A 76 -9.41 -1.77 7.91
CA ARG A 76 -10.68 -1.32 7.31
C ARG A 76 -11.14 -0.07 8.04
N SER A 77 -11.49 0.99 7.30
CA SER A 77 -11.98 2.27 7.87
C SER A 77 -13.19 2.07 8.76
N GLU A 78 -14.07 1.14 8.39
CA GLU A 78 -15.23 0.73 9.17
C GLU A 78 -14.79 -0.16 10.36
N GLY A 79 -14.90 0.32 11.54
CA GLY A 79 -14.61 -0.44 12.77
C GLY A 79 -13.14 -0.51 13.19
N MET A 80 -12.19 0.20 12.52
CA MET A 80 -10.80 0.26 13.01
C MET A 80 -10.69 0.96 14.37
N ALA A 81 -11.59 1.87 14.68
CA ALA A 81 -11.62 2.59 15.95
C ALA A 81 -11.95 1.67 17.14
N ASP A 82 -12.65 0.56 16.91
CA ASP A 82 -13.06 -0.38 17.95
C ASP A 82 -12.08 -1.56 18.11
N LYS A 83 -11.34 -1.87 17.04
CA LYS A 83 -10.42 -3.01 17.06
C LYS A 83 -9.18 -2.76 17.93
N PRO A 84 -8.85 -3.68 18.86
CA PRO A 84 -7.68 -3.55 19.74
C PRO A 84 -6.37 -3.26 19.01
N SER A 85 -6.22 -3.80 17.78
CA SER A 85 -5.01 -3.60 16.96
C SER A 85 -4.84 -2.20 16.43
N PHE A 86 -5.92 -1.41 16.28
CA PHE A 86 -5.89 -0.12 15.60
C PHE A 86 -6.39 1.05 16.43
N ARG A 87 -7.28 0.83 17.41
CA ARG A 87 -7.99 1.88 18.16
C ARG A 87 -7.08 2.96 18.75
N GLN A 88 -5.89 2.59 19.20
CA GLN A 88 -4.92 3.54 19.75
C GLN A 88 -4.22 4.34 18.64
N ALA A 89 -3.85 3.67 17.56
CA ALA A 89 -3.20 4.30 16.42
C ALA A 89 -4.13 5.29 15.70
N VAL A 90 -5.40 4.96 15.53
CA VAL A 90 -6.42 5.88 14.95
C VAL A 90 -6.47 7.21 15.68
N ARG A 91 -6.37 7.19 17.01
CA ARG A 91 -6.47 8.40 17.82
C ARG A 91 -5.23 9.29 17.73
N ARG A 92 -4.00 8.71 17.65
CA ARG A 92 -2.77 9.48 17.88
C ARG A 92 -1.62 9.20 16.93
N ARG A 93 -1.69 8.14 16.14
CA ARG A 93 -0.60 7.67 15.28
C ARG A 93 -1.09 7.45 13.85
N ARG A 94 -1.69 8.50 13.30
CA ARG A 94 -2.07 8.57 11.89
C ARG A 94 -0.87 9.01 11.06
N CYS A 95 -0.79 8.47 9.86
CA CYS A 95 0.29 8.74 8.92
C CYS A 95 -0.23 8.72 7.49
N ILE A 96 0.65 9.04 6.56
CA ILE A 96 0.41 8.93 5.12
C ILE A 96 1.48 8.02 4.54
N LEU A 97 1.07 7.04 3.74
CA LEU A 97 1.97 6.23 2.92
C LEU A 97 1.89 6.79 1.49
N PRO A 98 2.90 7.54 1.02
CA PRO A 98 2.94 7.97 -0.37
C PRO A 98 3.12 6.76 -1.29
N ALA A 99 2.45 6.77 -2.45
CA ALA A 99 2.55 5.70 -3.44
C ALA A 99 2.43 6.28 -4.85
N SER A 100 3.36 6.00 -5.74
CA SER A 100 3.25 6.38 -7.17
C SER A 100 2.06 5.69 -7.84
N GLY A 101 1.63 4.59 -7.26
CA GLY A 101 0.47 3.81 -7.64
C GLY A 101 0.44 2.50 -6.89
N PHE A 102 -0.57 1.69 -7.14
CA PHE A 102 -0.73 0.38 -6.51
C PHE A 102 -1.28 -0.63 -7.50
N TYR A 103 -1.18 -1.91 -7.16
CA TYR A 103 -1.70 -3.00 -7.99
C TYR A 103 -2.89 -3.67 -7.34
N GLU A 104 -3.85 -4.09 -8.19
CA GLU A 104 -4.90 -5.03 -7.84
C GLU A 104 -5.13 -6.04 -8.96
N TRP A 105 -5.70 -7.19 -8.60
CA TRP A 105 -5.82 -8.33 -9.51
C TRP A 105 -7.27 -8.63 -9.82
N GLN A 106 -7.62 -8.50 -11.09
CA GLN A 106 -8.90 -8.92 -11.61
C GLN A 106 -8.92 -10.44 -11.82
N ALA A 107 -9.97 -11.11 -11.37
CA ALA A 107 -10.22 -12.49 -11.77
C ALA A 107 -10.72 -12.51 -13.21
N VAL A 108 -10.02 -13.22 -14.08
CA VAL A 108 -10.37 -13.36 -15.50
C VAL A 108 -10.43 -14.84 -15.88
N THR A 109 -11.32 -15.19 -16.81
CA THR A 109 -11.35 -16.55 -17.38
C THR A 109 -10.52 -16.53 -18.66
N GLY A 110 -9.47 -17.35 -18.70
CA GLY A 110 -8.63 -17.51 -19.89
C GLY A 110 -9.36 -18.21 -21.04
N ALA A 111 -8.79 -18.17 -22.22
CA ALA A 111 -9.33 -18.87 -23.39
C ALA A 111 -9.44 -20.40 -23.19
N ASP A 112 -8.66 -20.96 -22.28
CA ASP A 112 -8.69 -22.38 -21.86
C ASP A 112 -9.75 -22.68 -20.77
N GLY A 113 -10.60 -21.70 -20.43
CA GLY A 113 -11.63 -21.82 -19.39
C GLY A 113 -11.09 -21.76 -17.96
N LYS A 114 -9.78 -21.61 -17.74
CA LYS A 114 -9.20 -21.55 -16.39
C LYS A 114 -9.26 -20.14 -15.83
N LEU A 115 -9.49 -20.07 -14.52
CA LEU A 115 -9.40 -18.81 -13.79
C LEU A 115 -7.94 -18.36 -13.68
N ALA A 116 -7.69 -17.13 -14.07
CA ALA A 116 -6.41 -16.45 -13.95
C ALA A 116 -6.58 -15.09 -13.28
N LYS A 117 -5.47 -14.49 -12.83
CA LYS A 117 -5.47 -13.15 -12.26
C LYS A 117 -4.72 -12.21 -13.19
N GLN A 118 -5.42 -11.18 -13.68
CA GLN A 118 -4.83 -10.09 -14.46
C GLN A 118 -4.54 -8.91 -13.54
N PRO A 119 -3.27 -8.54 -13.32
CA PRO A 119 -2.94 -7.36 -12.53
C PRO A 119 -3.23 -6.09 -13.32
N HIS A 120 -3.72 -5.10 -12.61
CA HIS A 120 -3.91 -3.73 -13.07
C HIS A 120 -3.10 -2.80 -12.17
N TYR A 121 -2.48 -1.79 -12.78
CA TYR A 121 -1.81 -0.72 -12.07
C TYR A 121 -2.74 0.49 -12.01
N PHE A 122 -2.86 1.07 -10.82
CA PHE A 122 -3.62 2.27 -10.54
C PHE A 122 -2.66 3.41 -10.25
N SER A 123 -2.83 4.55 -10.91
CA SER A 123 -1.95 5.72 -10.83
C SER A 123 -2.77 6.99 -10.60
N PRO A 124 -2.22 7.99 -9.87
CA PRO A 124 -2.86 9.29 -9.75
C PRO A 124 -2.82 10.04 -11.08
N VAL A 125 -3.81 10.89 -11.31
CA VAL A 125 -3.83 11.86 -12.41
C VAL A 125 -3.38 13.22 -11.87
N GLY A 126 -2.39 13.83 -12.53
CA GLY A 126 -1.91 15.17 -12.17
C GLY A 126 -1.09 15.26 -10.87
N SER A 127 -0.66 14.14 -10.30
CA SER A 127 0.19 14.09 -9.11
C SER A 127 1.25 12.99 -9.26
N PRO A 128 2.45 13.15 -8.69
CA PRO A 128 3.48 12.11 -8.71
C PRO A 128 3.17 10.94 -7.77
N PHE A 129 2.23 11.09 -6.85
CA PHE A 129 1.86 10.05 -5.88
C PHE A 129 0.45 10.23 -5.34
N PHE A 130 -0.15 9.13 -4.88
CA PHE A 130 -1.25 9.11 -3.94
C PHE A 130 -0.75 9.33 -2.51
N ALA A 131 -1.52 10.02 -1.69
CA ALA A 131 -1.35 10.09 -0.25
C ALA A 131 -2.29 9.07 0.42
N MET A 132 -1.86 7.83 0.57
CA MET A 132 -2.68 6.80 1.20
C MET A 132 -2.76 7.03 2.71
N ALA A 133 -3.98 7.12 3.26
CA ALA A 133 -4.19 7.19 4.70
C ALA A 133 -3.67 5.92 5.38
N GLY A 134 -2.96 6.09 6.49
CA GLY A 134 -2.38 4.99 7.24
C GLY A 134 -2.35 5.22 8.74
N LEU A 135 -2.00 4.15 9.44
CA LEU A 135 -1.75 4.13 10.87
C LEU A 135 -0.34 3.60 11.11
N PHE A 136 0.30 4.02 12.19
CA PHE A 136 1.59 3.48 12.59
C PHE A 136 1.65 3.15 14.08
N GLU A 137 2.58 2.30 14.45
CA GLU A 137 2.90 1.90 15.82
C GLU A 137 4.41 1.83 16.01
N ALA A 138 4.85 2.18 17.22
CA ALA A 138 6.16 1.82 17.71
C ALA A 138 6.02 0.52 18.52
N TRP A 139 6.63 -0.54 18.03
CA TRP A 139 6.63 -1.84 18.66
C TRP A 139 8.02 -2.19 19.15
N ARG A 140 8.09 -2.89 20.27
CA ARG A 140 9.35 -3.41 20.82
C ARG A 140 9.22 -4.92 20.99
N PRO A 141 10.21 -5.71 20.52
CA PRO A 141 10.19 -7.17 20.72
C PRO A 141 10.01 -7.50 22.21
N PRO A 142 9.23 -8.53 22.56
CA PRO A 142 9.20 -9.01 23.94
C PRO A 142 10.62 -9.38 24.40
N ARG A 143 10.88 -9.26 25.70
CA ARG A 143 12.14 -9.79 26.26
C ARG A 143 12.18 -11.29 25.96
N ALA A 144 13.32 -11.79 25.50
CA ALA A 144 13.52 -13.23 25.38
C ALA A 144 13.30 -13.83 26.79
N SER A 145 12.21 -14.54 26.99
CA SER A 145 12.07 -15.45 28.13
C SER A 145 13.26 -16.41 28.04
N GLY A 146 14.06 -16.48 29.10
CA GLY A 146 15.36 -17.15 29.15
C GLY A 146 15.42 -18.44 28.35
N GLY A 147 16.59 -18.70 27.73
CA GLY A 147 16.81 -19.84 26.83
C GLY A 147 16.35 -21.18 27.40
N PRO A 148 16.47 -22.29 26.64
CA PRO A 148 15.95 -23.61 26.99
C PRO A 148 16.41 -24.15 28.35
N ASP A 149 17.44 -23.56 28.97
CA ASP A 149 17.94 -23.92 30.30
C ASP A 149 17.10 -23.35 31.46
N HIS A 150 16.03 -22.58 31.21
CA HIS A 150 15.20 -21.97 32.25
C HIS A 150 13.72 -22.44 32.18
N ALA A 151 13.47 -23.58 31.56
CA ALA A 151 12.17 -24.21 31.56
C ALA A 151 11.80 -24.65 32.99
N GLY A 152 11.02 -23.84 33.70
CA GLY A 152 10.55 -24.14 35.07
C GLY A 152 10.86 -23.08 36.13
N GLN A 153 11.56 -22.00 35.80
CA GLN A 153 11.67 -20.87 36.72
C GLN A 153 10.50 -19.89 36.50
N PRO A 154 9.81 -19.45 37.58
CA PRO A 154 8.83 -18.39 37.49
C PRO A 154 9.48 -17.13 36.92
N ASP A 155 8.73 -16.36 36.12
CA ASP A 155 9.15 -15.07 35.57
C ASP A 155 9.95 -14.29 36.64
N GLN A 156 11.26 -14.17 36.45
CA GLN A 156 12.07 -13.38 37.38
C GLN A 156 11.58 -11.94 37.29
N PRO A 157 11.32 -11.26 38.42
CA PRO A 157 10.93 -9.87 38.43
C PRO A 157 11.97 -9.05 37.66
N GLU A 158 11.50 -8.11 36.87
CA GLU A 158 12.35 -7.20 36.09
C GLU A 158 13.45 -6.64 37.00
N ARG A 159 14.72 -6.87 36.62
CA ARG A 159 15.84 -6.21 37.27
C ARG A 159 15.80 -4.74 36.83
N PRO A 160 15.44 -3.80 37.72
CA PRO A 160 15.25 -2.39 37.36
C PRO A 160 16.54 -1.71 36.85
N ASP A 161 17.68 -2.32 37.05
CA ASP A 161 19.01 -1.71 36.83
C ASP A 161 19.66 -2.08 35.49
N GLN A 162 19.03 -2.95 34.67
CA GLN A 162 19.55 -3.22 33.32
C GLN A 162 18.88 -2.32 32.28
N PRO A 163 19.65 -1.49 31.54
CA PRO A 163 19.09 -0.67 30.46
C PRO A 163 18.43 -1.57 29.42
N ASP A 164 17.22 -1.17 29.00
CA ASP A 164 16.51 -1.88 27.95
C ASP A 164 17.15 -1.57 26.59
N THR A 165 17.98 -2.49 26.11
CA THR A 165 18.72 -2.36 24.85
C THR A 165 17.92 -2.76 23.62
N ARG A 166 16.65 -3.18 23.76
CA ARG A 166 15.80 -3.57 22.63
C ARG A 166 15.47 -2.33 21.80
N GLU A 167 15.67 -2.44 20.50
CA GLU A 167 15.33 -1.36 19.57
C GLU A 167 13.83 -1.28 19.32
N TRP A 168 13.34 -0.06 19.10
CA TRP A 168 11.99 0.20 18.63
C TRP A 168 11.88 -0.04 17.13
N VAL A 169 10.87 -0.79 16.73
CA VAL A 169 10.52 -1.01 15.33
C VAL A 169 9.27 -0.19 15.01
N LEU A 170 9.40 0.77 14.11
CA LEU A 170 8.25 1.48 13.57
C LEU A 170 7.55 0.62 12.52
N THR A 171 6.25 0.48 12.67
CA THR A 171 5.41 -0.34 11.79
C THR A 171 4.18 0.44 11.35
N CYS A 172 3.67 0.17 10.14
CA CYS A 172 2.52 0.89 9.59
C CYS A 172 1.55 -0.03 8.86
N CYS A 173 0.34 0.45 8.62
CA CYS A 173 -0.63 -0.18 7.74
C CYS A 173 -1.38 0.86 6.90
N VAL A 174 -1.93 0.43 5.76
CA VAL A 174 -2.79 1.24 4.91
C VAL A 174 -4.24 1.13 5.39
N ILE A 175 -4.97 2.25 5.41
CA ILE A 175 -6.41 2.24 5.64
C ILE A 175 -7.12 1.99 4.31
N THR A 176 -8.11 1.09 4.33
CA THR A 176 -8.93 0.76 3.16
C THR A 176 -10.40 1.05 3.41
N ALA A 177 -11.10 1.49 2.36
CA ALA A 177 -12.54 1.72 2.34
C ALA A 177 -13.21 0.96 1.18
N ALA A 178 -14.52 1.09 1.02
CA ALA A 178 -15.23 0.56 -0.14
C ALA A 178 -14.64 1.10 -1.44
N ALA A 179 -14.59 0.27 -2.46
CA ALA A 179 -14.07 0.63 -3.79
C ALA A 179 -14.95 1.68 -4.47
N ASN A 180 -14.33 2.60 -5.20
CA ASN A 180 -15.04 3.49 -6.11
C ASN A 180 -15.40 2.77 -7.42
N ALA A 181 -16.10 3.46 -8.32
CA ALA A 181 -16.57 2.89 -9.60
C ALA A 181 -15.43 2.36 -10.50
N LEU A 182 -14.23 2.96 -10.45
CA LEU A 182 -13.07 2.49 -11.23
C LEU A 182 -12.50 1.19 -10.66
N MET A 183 -12.50 1.05 -9.35
CA MET A 183 -11.90 -0.10 -8.65
C MET A 183 -12.87 -1.27 -8.49
N ALA A 184 -14.17 -1.00 -8.34
CA ALA A 184 -15.19 -2.01 -8.02
C ALA A 184 -15.23 -3.24 -8.95
N PRO A 185 -14.95 -3.14 -10.26
CA PRO A 185 -14.87 -4.31 -11.14
C PRO A 185 -13.72 -5.29 -10.82
N LEU A 186 -12.71 -4.84 -10.08
CA LEU A 186 -11.52 -5.62 -9.75
C LEU A 186 -11.55 -6.13 -8.31
N HIS A 187 -11.97 -5.27 -7.37
CA HIS A 187 -11.98 -5.56 -5.94
C HIS A 187 -13.00 -4.68 -5.20
N ASP A 188 -13.59 -5.20 -4.13
CA ASP A 188 -14.55 -4.48 -3.28
C ASP A 188 -13.94 -3.40 -2.37
N ARG A 189 -12.61 -3.37 -2.25
CA ARG A 189 -11.85 -2.45 -1.39
C ARG A 189 -10.78 -1.71 -2.15
N MET A 190 -10.49 -0.48 -1.70
CA MET A 190 -9.37 0.33 -2.18
C MET A 190 -8.70 1.07 -1.02
N PRO A 191 -7.42 1.50 -1.14
CA PRO A 191 -6.81 2.42 -0.18
C PRO A 191 -7.59 3.73 -0.08
N VAL A 192 -7.67 4.29 1.12
CA VAL A 192 -8.19 5.64 1.33
C VAL A 192 -7.13 6.64 0.86
N MET A 193 -7.44 7.43 -0.17
CA MET A 193 -6.56 8.44 -0.73
C MET A 193 -6.96 9.82 -0.18
N LEU A 194 -6.03 10.51 0.49
CA LEU A 194 -6.27 11.82 1.08
C LEU A 194 -5.95 12.93 0.08
N PRO A 195 -6.88 13.83 -0.22
CA PRO A 195 -6.56 15.03 -0.97
C PRO A 195 -5.68 15.98 -0.15
N PRO A 196 -4.83 16.83 -0.78
CA PRO A 196 -3.85 17.67 -0.09
C PRO A 196 -4.42 18.53 1.05
N GLN A 197 -5.62 19.06 0.89
CA GLN A 197 -6.30 19.88 1.89
C GLN A 197 -6.66 19.12 3.19
N HIS A 198 -6.65 17.79 3.17
CA HIS A 198 -6.94 16.95 4.34
C HIS A 198 -5.68 16.51 5.09
N TRP A 199 -4.47 16.68 4.54
CA TRP A 199 -3.25 16.12 5.12
C TRP A 199 -2.95 16.66 6.51
N ASP A 200 -3.07 17.99 6.71
CA ASP A 200 -2.83 18.61 8.03
C ASP A 200 -3.80 18.11 9.08
N ALA A 201 -5.09 18.12 8.76
CA ALA A 201 -6.14 17.66 9.67
C ALA A 201 -6.01 16.16 9.98
N TRP A 202 -5.60 15.34 8.97
CA TRP A 202 -5.35 13.92 9.15
C TRP A 202 -4.17 13.65 10.08
N LEU A 203 -3.06 14.36 9.88
CA LEU A 203 -1.83 14.20 10.65
C LEU A 203 -1.87 14.90 12.03
N ASP A 204 -2.86 15.74 12.28
CA ASP A 204 -3.00 16.42 13.55
C ASP A 204 -3.41 15.44 14.66
N ARG A 205 -2.49 15.23 15.61
CA ARG A 205 -2.67 14.31 16.74
C ARG A 205 -3.73 14.78 17.74
N GLY A 206 -4.08 16.07 17.73
CA GLY A 206 -5.14 16.65 18.53
C GLY A 206 -6.54 16.35 17.98
N ASN A 207 -6.65 16.08 16.68
CA ASN A 207 -7.91 15.72 16.06
C ASN A 207 -8.26 14.26 16.37
N THR A 208 -9.10 14.03 17.37
CA THR A 208 -9.49 12.69 17.84
C THR A 208 -10.95 12.36 17.60
N GLU A 209 -11.73 13.31 17.09
CA GLU A 209 -13.15 13.18 16.89
C GLU A 209 -13.48 12.19 15.74
N PRO A 210 -14.20 11.09 16.01
CA PRO A 210 -14.44 10.04 15.00
C PRO A 210 -15.18 10.55 13.76
N ALA A 211 -16.15 11.44 13.91
CA ALA A 211 -16.91 11.97 12.76
C ALA A 211 -16.02 12.82 11.85
N THR A 212 -15.13 13.65 12.41
CA THR A 212 -14.16 14.43 11.65
C THR A 212 -13.19 13.51 10.91
N LEU A 213 -12.64 12.49 11.57
CA LEU A 213 -11.74 11.52 10.93
C LEU A 213 -12.43 10.75 9.80
N ALA A 214 -13.70 10.37 9.98
CA ALA A 214 -14.48 9.72 8.94
C ALA A 214 -14.70 10.62 7.72
N ALA A 215 -14.98 11.91 7.94
CA ALA A 215 -15.14 12.89 6.85
C ALA A 215 -13.85 13.08 6.03
N LEU A 216 -12.67 13.05 6.67
CA LEU A 216 -11.38 13.14 5.98
C LEU A 216 -11.10 11.92 5.07
N MET A 217 -11.70 10.76 5.36
CA MET A 217 -11.48 9.50 4.64
C MET A 217 -12.42 9.27 3.45
N GLN A 218 -13.16 10.27 2.99
CA GLN A 218 -14.06 10.11 1.83
C GLN A 218 -13.36 9.82 0.50
N GLY A 219 -12.03 9.97 0.47
CA GLY A 219 -11.20 9.60 -0.68
C GLY A 219 -11.20 10.63 -1.81
N LEU A 220 -10.54 10.26 -2.91
CA LEU A 220 -10.44 11.09 -4.10
C LEU A 220 -11.60 10.79 -5.07
N PRO A 221 -12.03 11.79 -5.88
CA PRO A 221 -12.97 11.55 -6.96
C PRO A 221 -12.39 10.57 -8.00
N VAL A 222 -13.25 9.82 -8.70
CA VAL A 222 -12.85 8.80 -9.68
C VAL A 222 -11.90 9.37 -10.74
N GLY A 223 -12.13 10.59 -11.24
CA GLY A 223 -11.29 11.24 -12.25
C GLY A 223 -9.87 11.62 -11.76
N ALA A 224 -9.58 11.53 -10.46
CA ALA A 224 -8.24 11.76 -9.91
C ALA A 224 -7.32 10.53 -10.02
N MET A 225 -7.81 9.42 -10.59
CA MET A 225 -7.03 8.20 -10.78
C MET A 225 -7.36 7.53 -12.12
N GLN A 226 -6.38 6.79 -12.62
CA GLN A 226 -6.45 6.01 -13.84
C GLN A 226 -5.93 4.60 -13.60
N ALA A 227 -6.29 3.64 -14.46
CA ALA A 227 -5.86 2.26 -14.33
C ALA A 227 -5.70 1.60 -15.70
N TRP A 228 -4.74 0.65 -15.79
CA TRP A 228 -4.52 -0.18 -16.97
C TRP A 228 -3.96 -1.55 -16.58
N PRO A 229 -4.18 -2.57 -17.42
CA PRO A 229 -3.59 -3.88 -17.22
C PRO A 229 -2.08 -3.85 -17.41
N VAL A 230 -1.36 -4.61 -16.59
CA VAL A 230 0.09 -4.72 -16.63
C VAL A 230 0.55 -6.18 -16.70
N ALA A 231 1.84 -6.40 -16.93
CA ALA A 231 2.41 -7.74 -17.04
C ALA A 231 2.19 -8.57 -15.76
N ARG A 232 1.85 -9.85 -15.93
CA ARG A 232 1.61 -10.79 -14.81
C ARG A 232 2.84 -11.06 -13.96
N THR A 233 4.03 -10.70 -14.45
CA THR A 233 5.31 -10.82 -13.74
C THR A 233 5.33 -10.06 -12.41
N VAL A 234 4.52 -8.99 -12.26
CA VAL A 234 4.35 -8.24 -10.99
C VAL A 234 3.85 -9.13 -9.85
N GLY A 235 3.23 -10.26 -10.13
CA GLY A 235 2.81 -11.24 -9.12
C GLY A 235 3.96 -11.83 -8.30
N ARG A 236 5.17 -11.86 -8.85
CA ARG A 236 6.38 -12.29 -8.15
C ARG A 236 7.00 -11.11 -7.43
N SER A 237 7.03 -11.14 -6.11
CA SER A 237 7.56 -10.03 -5.28
C SER A 237 9.07 -9.79 -5.44
N SER A 238 9.80 -10.73 -6.01
CA SER A 238 11.23 -10.61 -6.32
C SER A 238 11.53 -9.88 -7.64
N VAL A 239 10.51 -9.63 -8.48
CA VAL A 239 10.69 -8.88 -9.73
C VAL A 239 10.55 -7.40 -9.45
N GLU A 240 11.51 -6.61 -9.86
CA GLU A 240 11.56 -5.16 -9.71
C GLU A 240 11.85 -4.49 -11.06
N GLY A 241 11.54 -3.22 -11.19
CA GLY A 241 11.88 -2.37 -12.32
C GLY A 241 10.69 -1.64 -12.95
N PRO A 242 10.98 -0.54 -13.68
CA PRO A 242 9.95 0.37 -14.21
C PRO A 242 9.00 -0.30 -15.21
N GLY A 243 9.43 -1.33 -15.93
CA GLY A 243 8.57 -2.08 -16.87
C GLY A 243 7.34 -2.75 -16.22
N LEU A 244 7.31 -2.85 -14.87
CA LEU A 244 6.16 -3.44 -14.17
C LEU A 244 4.90 -2.55 -14.19
N ILE A 245 5.06 -1.25 -14.43
CA ILE A 245 3.95 -0.28 -14.50
C ILE A 245 3.54 0.05 -15.94
N GLU A 246 4.22 -0.50 -16.94
CA GLU A 246 3.89 -0.25 -18.33
C GLU A 246 2.58 -0.94 -18.72
N PRO A 247 1.71 -0.25 -19.48
CA PRO A 247 0.51 -0.89 -20.02
C PRO A 247 0.85 -2.11 -20.85
N LEU A 248 0.04 -3.17 -20.74
CA LEU A 248 0.08 -4.22 -21.73
C LEU A 248 -0.32 -3.62 -23.07
N ILE A 249 0.60 -3.67 -24.02
CA ILE A 249 0.28 -3.40 -25.42
C ILE A 249 -0.58 -4.59 -25.85
N ASP A 250 -1.88 -4.35 -26.09
CA ASP A 250 -2.74 -5.36 -26.69
C ASP A 250 -2.05 -5.84 -27.97
N ALA A 251 -1.71 -7.13 -28.02
CA ALA A 251 -1.41 -7.76 -29.29
C ALA A 251 -2.65 -7.51 -30.17
N THR A 252 -2.50 -6.71 -31.21
CA THR A 252 -3.53 -6.35 -32.17
C THR A 252 -4.37 -7.60 -32.47
N PRO A 253 -5.71 -7.57 -32.36
CA PRO A 253 -6.51 -8.70 -32.78
C PRO A 253 -6.16 -9.01 -34.24
N ASP A 254 -5.89 -10.27 -34.53
CA ASP A 254 -5.59 -10.82 -35.84
C ASP A 254 -6.46 -10.14 -36.89
N ARG A 255 -5.84 -9.35 -37.78
CA ARG A 255 -6.52 -8.77 -38.92
C ARG A 255 -7.02 -9.95 -39.73
N PRO A 256 -8.33 -10.11 -39.99
CA PRO A 256 -8.81 -11.22 -40.83
C PRO A 256 -8.06 -11.13 -42.16
N ALA A 257 -7.46 -12.24 -42.58
CA ALA A 257 -6.75 -12.35 -43.84
C ALA A 257 -7.67 -11.85 -44.94
N GLU A 258 -7.32 -10.70 -45.54
CA GLU A 258 -7.99 -10.21 -46.75
C GLU A 258 -7.93 -11.33 -47.78
N GLY A 259 -9.12 -11.77 -48.20
CA GLY A 259 -9.31 -12.86 -49.17
C GLY A 259 -8.49 -12.61 -50.42
N ARG A 260 -7.67 -13.57 -50.78
CA ARG A 260 -7.09 -13.70 -52.13
C ARG A 260 -8.18 -13.55 -53.17
N ALA A 261 -8.13 -12.44 -53.90
CA ALA A 261 -8.95 -12.28 -55.13
C ALA A 261 -8.61 -13.43 -56.07
N VAL A 262 -9.59 -14.29 -56.30
CA VAL A 262 -9.52 -15.33 -57.31
C VAL A 262 -9.65 -14.65 -58.66
N ASN A 263 -8.57 -14.61 -59.37
CA ASN A 263 -8.50 -14.13 -60.76
C ASN A 263 -9.32 -15.07 -61.67
N ALA A 264 -10.56 -14.67 -62.02
CA ALA A 264 -11.36 -15.38 -62.98
C ALA A 264 -10.82 -15.14 -64.39
N GLY A 265 -10.32 -16.23 -64.96
CA GLY A 265 -9.73 -16.22 -66.29
C GLY A 265 -10.66 -15.80 -67.41
N SER A 266 -10.09 -15.09 -68.34
CA SER A 266 -10.59 -14.75 -69.67
C SER A 266 -10.99 -15.98 -70.47
N GLN A 267 -12.22 -15.99 -71.00
CA GLN A 267 -12.62 -16.86 -72.07
C GLN A 267 -12.31 -16.22 -73.42
N PRO A 268 -11.85 -16.95 -74.43
CA PRO A 268 -11.69 -16.42 -75.79
C PRO A 268 -12.97 -16.49 -76.54
N SER A 269 -13.26 -15.44 -77.34
CA SER A 269 -14.34 -15.34 -78.32
C SER A 269 -14.01 -16.20 -79.57
N VAL A 270 -15.06 -16.86 -80.11
CA VAL A 270 -15.18 -17.22 -81.49
C VAL A 270 -16.30 -16.37 -82.08
#